data_f31a0a45d9702728eefadb7b078c4fcf
#
_entry.id   f31a0a45d9702728eefadb7b078c4fcf
#
_cell.length_a   1.000
_cell.length_b   1.000
_cell.length_c   1.000
_cell.angle_alpha   90.00
_cell.angle_beta   90.00
_cell.angle_gamma   90.00
#
_symmetry.space_group_name_H-M   'P 1'
#
loop_
_entity.id
_entity.type
_entity.pdbx_description
1 polymer ?
#
loop_
_entity_poly.entity_id
_entity_poly.type
_entity_poly.pdbx_seq_one_letter_code
_entity_poly.pdbx_strand_id
1 'polypeptide(L)'
;DKLNNGDGLFFINEEGIADGVQINIIVNDIVVPNTFKNIAVGTVIYRNSDAEFNRIVEKENAAVRKIGVNLKFSETQDGFQLKVIDEDGHQSTATLVTEKEVAKSEESVIPNITKNLAKTGNTPFIVDAIEVEFSKNWFLPISKINEVRRIALEQLIDIRINEYDRKEFQITKSDI
;
A
#
# COMPACT_ATOMS: atom_id res chain seq x y z
N ASP A 1 19.01 -2.71 20.43
CA ASP A 1 17.94 -1.98 19.73
C ASP A 1 18.11 -0.48 19.97
N LYS A 2 17.84 0.32 18.94
CA LYS A 2 17.90 1.79 19.04
C LYS A 2 16.65 2.31 19.77
N LEU A 3 16.86 3.14 20.80
CA LEU A 3 15.78 3.82 21.50
C LEU A 3 15.37 5.10 20.75
N ASN A 4 14.08 5.43 20.81
CA ASN A 4 13.49 6.62 20.20
C ASN A 4 12.78 7.49 21.24
N ASN A 5 12.62 8.77 20.93
CA ASN A 5 11.78 9.65 21.73
C ASN A 5 10.34 9.13 21.74
N GLY A 6 9.73 9.07 22.91
CA GLY A 6 8.38 8.51 23.10
C GLY A 6 8.35 7.04 23.50
N ASP A 7 9.48 6.31 23.43
CA ASP A 7 9.52 4.91 23.88
C ASP A 7 9.18 4.80 25.35
N GLY A 8 8.47 3.74 25.71
CA GLY A 8 8.20 3.36 27.09
C GLY A 8 9.30 2.47 27.64
N LEU A 9 9.80 2.80 28.80
CA LEU A 9 10.77 2.00 29.54
C LEU A 9 10.17 1.50 30.85
N PHE A 10 10.53 0.31 31.23
CA PHE A 10 10.07 -0.33 32.45
C PHE A 10 11.24 -0.98 33.20
N PHE A 11 11.17 -0.99 34.50
CA PHE A 11 12.14 -1.59 35.39
C PHE A 11 11.48 -2.06 36.68
N ILE A 12 12.18 -2.90 37.43
CA ILE A 12 11.78 -3.29 38.79
C ILE A 12 12.58 -2.42 39.75
N ASN A 13 11.89 -1.70 40.63
CA ASN A 13 12.53 -0.86 41.63
C ASN A 13 13.10 -1.68 42.82
N GLU A 14 13.76 -1.02 43.78
CA GLU A 14 14.38 -1.68 44.93
C GLU A 14 13.39 -2.37 45.86
N GLU A 15 12.12 -1.99 45.80
CA GLU A 15 11.01 -2.62 46.55
C GLU A 15 10.43 -3.87 45.82
N GLY A 16 10.98 -4.21 44.65
CA GLY A 16 10.48 -5.31 43.82
C GLY A 16 9.20 -4.98 43.05
N ILE A 17 8.85 -3.69 42.96
CA ILE A 17 7.64 -3.22 42.27
C ILE A 17 8.00 -2.77 40.86
N ALA A 18 7.15 -3.15 39.89
CA ALA A 18 7.28 -2.69 38.51
C ALA A 18 6.95 -1.19 38.41
N ASP A 19 7.86 -0.42 37.84
CA ASP A 19 7.68 1.01 37.58
C ASP A 19 8.18 1.35 36.17
N GLY A 20 7.86 2.52 35.64
CA GLY A 20 8.23 2.88 34.29
C GLY A 20 8.28 4.37 34.05
N VAL A 21 8.94 4.73 32.94
CA VAL A 21 9.04 6.10 32.44
C VAL A 21 8.90 6.09 30.92
N GLN A 22 8.49 7.22 30.37
CA GLN A 22 8.52 7.46 28.93
C GLN A 22 9.74 8.32 28.58
N ILE A 23 10.41 8.01 27.47
CA ILE A 23 11.51 8.83 26.97
C ILE A 23 10.96 10.13 26.41
N ASN A 24 11.37 11.26 26.99
CA ASN A 24 11.07 12.58 26.44
C ASN A 24 12.02 12.92 25.30
N ILE A 25 13.34 12.83 25.56
CA ILE A 25 14.36 13.13 24.55
C ILE A 25 15.63 12.30 24.80
N ILE A 26 16.36 12.02 23.73
CA ILE A 26 17.69 11.40 23.79
C ILE A 26 18.71 12.41 23.27
N VAL A 27 19.73 12.71 24.07
CA VAL A 27 20.82 13.65 23.73
C VAL A 27 22.16 12.99 24.05
N ASN A 28 23.03 12.81 23.05
CA ASN A 28 24.35 12.22 23.21
C ASN A 28 24.32 10.89 24.01
N ASP A 29 23.42 9.97 23.63
CA ASP A 29 23.18 8.67 24.28
C ASP A 29 22.64 8.74 25.73
N ILE A 30 22.28 9.94 26.20
CA ILE A 30 21.63 10.12 27.48
C ILE A 30 20.12 10.16 27.28
N VAL A 31 19.42 9.28 27.96
CA VAL A 31 17.94 9.23 27.97
C VAL A 31 17.43 10.18 29.03
N VAL A 32 16.64 11.16 28.62
CA VAL A 32 15.94 12.09 29.51
C VAL A 32 14.47 11.68 29.55
N PRO A 33 13.98 11.18 30.71
CA PRO A 33 12.58 10.75 30.83
C PRO A 33 11.62 11.94 30.97
N ASN A 34 10.35 11.72 30.70
CA ASN A 34 9.28 12.70 30.95
C ASN A 34 9.06 12.95 32.45
N THR A 35 9.36 11.95 33.28
CA THR A 35 9.29 12.04 34.75
C THR A 35 10.51 11.37 35.34
N PHE A 36 11.25 12.10 36.16
CA PHE A 36 12.41 11.52 36.83
C PHE A 36 12.00 10.54 37.92
N LYS A 37 12.58 9.37 37.92
CA LYS A 37 12.45 8.32 38.92
C LYS A 37 13.78 8.04 39.55
N ASN A 38 13.78 7.58 40.80
CA ASN A 38 15.00 7.13 41.45
C ASN A 38 15.31 5.70 40.97
N ILE A 39 16.29 5.57 40.09
CA ILE A 39 16.73 4.30 39.51
C ILE A 39 18.15 4.04 39.97
N ALA A 40 18.38 2.93 40.67
CA ALA A 40 19.71 2.58 41.13
C ALA A 40 20.64 2.22 39.97
N VAL A 41 21.91 2.52 40.12
CA VAL A 41 22.94 2.12 39.14
C VAL A 41 22.99 0.59 39.04
N GLY A 42 22.91 0.08 37.81
CA GLY A 42 22.88 -1.38 37.56
C GLY A 42 21.47 -1.96 37.44
N THR A 43 20.41 -1.18 37.62
CA THR A 43 19.04 -1.62 37.35
C THR A 43 18.87 -1.99 35.87
N VAL A 44 18.33 -3.17 35.60
CA VAL A 44 18.01 -3.60 34.24
C VAL A 44 16.74 -2.90 33.76
N ILE A 45 16.85 -2.22 32.64
CA ILE A 45 15.73 -1.49 32.02
C ILE A 45 15.29 -2.20 30.74
N TYR A 46 13.98 -2.35 30.60
CA TYR A 46 13.36 -2.99 29.43
C TYR A 46 12.55 -1.96 28.66
N ARG A 47 12.55 -2.04 27.34
CA ARG A 47 11.60 -1.28 26.51
C ARG A 47 10.29 -2.07 26.45
N ASN A 48 9.20 -1.47 26.92
CA ASN A 48 7.84 -2.04 26.90
C ASN A 48 6.92 -1.40 25.88
N SER A 49 7.31 -0.26 25.30
CA SER A 49 6.58 0.40 24.23
C SER A 49 7.56 0.99 23.22
N ASP A 50 7.35 0.70 21.94
CA ASP A 50 8.09 1.23 20.82
C ASP A 50 7.25 2.30 20.13
N ALA A 51 7.59 3.57 20.31
CA ALA A 51 6.83 4.70 19.79
C ALA A 51 6.84 4.76 18.26
N GLU A 52 7.94 4.36 17.61
CA GLU A 52 8.02 4.34 16.15
C GLU A 52 7.17 3.21 15.58
N PHE A 53 7.25 2.02 16.14
CA PHE A 53 6.39 0.89 15.77
C PHE A 53 4.92 1.24 15.93
N ASN A 54 4.52 1.77 17.10
CA ASN A 54 3.13 2.15 17.36
C ASN A 54 2.65 3.18 16.32
N ARG A 55 3.45 4.21 16.02
CA ARG A 55 3.12 5.20 14.99
C ARG A 55 2.93 4.61 13.59
N ILE A 56 3.63 3.50 13.28
CA ILE A 56 3.48 2.81 12.00
C ILE A 56 2.19 1.99 11.98
N VAL A 57 1.91 1.24 13.06
CA VAL A 57 0.74 0.31 13.12
C VAL A 57 -0.58 1.06 13.31
N GLU A 58 -0.55 2.22 13.98
CA GLU A 58 -1.72 3.06 14.24
C GLU A 58 -2.16 3.90 13.03
N LYS A 59 -1.38 3.93 11.95
CA LYS A 59 -1.82 4.58 10.71
C LYS A 59 -3.08 3.90 10.19
N GLU A 60 -4.07 4.69 9.78
CA GLU A 60 -5.39 4.25 9.30
C GLU A 60 -5.33 3.11 8.27
N ASN A 61 -4.26 3.04 7.47
CA ASN A 61 -4.09 2.03 6.42
C ASN A 61 -2.87 1.11 6.66
N ALA A 62 -2.36 1.01 7.88
CA ALA A 62 -1.15 0.23 8.17
C ALA A 62 -1.28 -1.27 7.85
N ALA A 63 -2.50 -1.82 8.00
CA ALA A 63 -2.82 -3.22 7.74
C ALA A 63 -3.42 -3.47 6.34
N VAL A 64 -3.53 -2.44 5.49
CA VAL A 64 -4.11 -2.59 4.15
C VAL A 64 -3.04 -3.06 3.18
N ARG A 65 -3.09 -4.33 2.80
CA ARG A 65 -2.29 -4.86 1.69
C ARG A 65 -2.90 -4.40 0.37
N LYS A 66 -2.08 -3.83 -0.50
CA LYS A 66 -2.42 -3.56 -1.89
C LYS A 66 -1.81 -4.65 -2.79
N ILE A 67 -2.49 -4.93 -3.89
CA ILE A 67 -2.11 -5.91 -4.90
C ILE A 67 -1.44 -5.15 -6.05
N GLY A 68 -0.22 -5.53 -6.40
CA GLY A 68 0.50 -4.92 -7.52
C GLY A 68 -0.15 -5.25 -8.86
N VAL A 69 -0.29 -4.25 -9.74
CA VAL A 69 -0.82 -4.44 -11.10
C VAL A 69 0.06 -3.76 -12.14
N ASN A 70 0.24 -4.44 -13.26
CA ASN A 70 0.85 -3.90 -14.47
C ASN A 70 -0.23 -3.58 -15.50
N LEU A 71 -0.17 -2.38 -16.06
CA LEU A 71 -1.11 -1.88 -17.04
C LEU A 71 -0.46 -1.78 -18.42
N LYS A 72 -1.12 -2.29 -19.44
CA LYS A 72 -0.74 -2.10 -20.84
C LYS A 72 -1.88 -1.44 -21.60
N PHE A 73 -1.65 -0.20 -22.06
CA PHE A 73 -2.62 0.57 -22.80
C PHE A 73 -2.20 0.67 -24.27
N SER A 74 -2.96 0.05 -25.14
CA SER A 74 -2.66 -0.05 -26.57
C SER A 74 -3.79 0.48 -27.44
N GLU A 75 -3.46 0.88 -28.65
CA GLU A 75 -4.47 1.20 -29.66
C GLU A 75 -5.06 -0.07 -30.30
N THR A 76 -6.32 0.00 -30.73
CA THR A 76 -7.00 -1.01 -31.54
C THR A 76 -7.49 -0.38 -32.83
N GLN A 77 -8.09 -1.15 -33.74
CA GLN A 77 -8.65 -0.60 -34.96
C GLN A 77 -9.67 0.51 -34.68
N ASP A 78 -10.59 0.26 -33.74
CA ASP A 78 -11.76 1.13 -33.47
C ASP A 78 -11.62 1.97 -32.18
N GLY A 79 -10.40 2.08 -31.63
CA GLY A 79 -10.18 2.84 -30.40
C GLY A 79 -8.97 2.39 -29.63
N PHE A 80 -9.16 2.01 -28.34
CA PHE A 80 -8.09 1.67 -27.41
C PHE A 80 -8.48 0.51 -26.51
N GLN A 81 -7.47 -0.16 -25.95
CA GLN A 81 -7.64 -1.30 -25.05
C GLN A 81 -6.70 -1.15 -23.86
N LEU A 82 -7.23 -1.33 -22.66
CA LEU A 82 -6.44 -1.42 -21.44
C LEU A 82 -6.44 -2.86 -20.93
N LYS A 83 -5.27 -3.48 -20.91
CA LYS A 83 -5.02 -4.76 -20.28
C LYS A 83 -4.39 -4.51 -18.90
N VAL A 84 -4.89 -5.21 -17.88
CA VAL A 84 -4.38 -5.16 -16.50
C VAL A 84 -4.03 -6.58 -16.09
N ILE A 85 -2.84 -6.75 -15.52
CA ILE A 85 -2.34 -8.04 -15.00
C ILE A 85 -1.87 -7.81 -13.58
N ASP A 86 -2.33 -8.63 -12.62
CA ASP A 86 -1.89 -8.53 -11.23
C ASP A 86 -0.68 -9.42 -10.91
N GLU A 87 -0.17 -9.31 -9.68
CA GLU A 87 0.99 -10.06 -9.17
C GLU A 87 0.77 -11.60 -9.14
N ASP A 88 -0.48 -12.06 -9.12
CA ASP A 88 -0.85 -13.47 -9.10
C ASP A 88 -1.14 -14.03 -10.51
N GLY A 89 -1.14 -13.17 -11.54
CA GLY A 89 -1.34 -13.55 -12.94
C GLY A 89 -2.79 -13.46 -13.45
N HIS A 90 -3.75 -13.01 -12.61
CA HIS A 90 -5.09 -12.72 -13.10
C HIS A 90 -5.05 -11.52 -14.03
N GLN A 91 -5.87 -11.55 -15.07
CA GLN A 91 -5.85 -10.50 -16.07
C GLN A 91 -7.26 -10.10 -16.50
N SER A 92 -7.43 -8.80 -16.72
CA SER A 92 -8.64 -8.22 -17.30
C SER A 92 -8.31 -7.37 -18.51
N THR A 93 -9.31 -7.10 -19.34
CA THR A 93 -9.16 -6.28 -20.55
C THR A 93 -10.41 -5.45 -20.77
N ALA A 94 -10.26 -4.13 -20.77
CA ALA A 94 -11.34 -3.21 -21.11
C ALA A 94 -11.05 -2.51 -22.43
N THR A 95 -12.06 -2.44 -23.30
CA THR A 95 -11.98 -1.82 -24.61
C THR A 95 -12.75 -0.50 -24.61
N LEU A 96 -12.14 0.51 -25.18
CA LEU A 96 -12.72 1.83 -25.39
C LEU A 96 -12.91 2.07 -26.89
N VAL A 97 -14.14 1.98 -27.38
CA VAL A 97 -14.48 2.33 -28.76
C VAL A 97 -14.67 3.84 -28.85
N THR A 98 -13.83 4.51 -29.66
CA THR A 98 -13.86 5.96 -29.85
C THR A 98 -13.11 6.34 -31.11
N GLU A 99 -13.53 7.45 -31.74
CA GLU A 99 -12.75 8.03 -32.82
C GLU A 99 -11.37 8.47 -32.31
N LYS A 100 -10.37 8.27 -33.17
CA LYS A 100 -8.97 8.62 -32.85
C LYS A 100 -8.63 9.97 -33.46
N GLU A 101 -8.31 10.92 -32.61
CA GLU A 101 -7.85 12.26 -33.01
C GLU A 101 -6.38 12.44 -32.60
N VAL A 102 -5.57 12.98 -33.51
CA VAL A 102 -4.17 13.30 -33.20
C VAL A 102 -4.10 14.50 -32.26
N ALA A 103 -3.32 14.37 -31.20
CA ALA A 103 -3.15 15.43 -30.21
C ALA A 103 -2.43 16.65 -30.83
N LYS A 104 -2.84 17.83 -30.42
CA LYS A 104 -2.19 19.09 -30.83
C LYS A 104 -0.84 19.33 -30.17
N SER A 105 -0.63 18.75 -28.98
CA SER A 105 0.62 18.84 -28.22
C SER A 105 1.11 17.43 -27.91
N GLU A 106 2.21 17.03 -28.52
CA GLU A 106 2.74 15.66 -28.40
C GLU A 106 3.38 15.38 -27.04
N GLU A 107 4.08 16.35 -26.46
CA GLU A 107 4.88 16.16 -25.24
C GLU A 107 4.08 15.81 -23.99
N SER A 108 2.80 16.17 -23.95
CA SER A 108 1.95 15.98 -22.76
C SER A 108 1.06 14.75 -22.79
N VAL A 109 0.93 14.07 -23.93
CA VAL A 109 -0.04 12.97 -24.11
C VAL A 109 0.27 11.79 -23.22
N ILE A 110 1.44 11.19 -23.38
CA ILE A 110 1.85 10.00 -22.62
C ILE A 110 1.93 10.28 -21.10
N PRO A 111 2.57 11.38 -20.63
CA PRO A 111 2.55 11.73 -19.21
C PRO A 111 1.15 11.88 -18.61
N ASN A 112 0.21 12.50 -19.36
CA ASN A 112 -1.16 12.67 -18.89
C ASN A 112 -1.91 11.33 -18.80
N ILE A 113 -1.74 10.45 -19.78
CA ILE A 113 -2.33 9.11 -19.78
C ILE A 113 -1.81 8.33 -18.59
N THR A 114 -0.49 8.23 -18.44
CA THR A 114 0.19 7.50 -17.35
C THR A 114 -0.25 8.03 -15.98
N LYS A 115 -0.27 9.35 -15.79
CA LYS A 115 -0.72 9.99 -14.54
C LYS A 115 -2.16 9.63 -14.18
N ASN A 116 -3.05 9.49 -15.16
CA ASN A 116 -4.45 9.16 -14.89
C ASN A 116 -4.66 7.65 -14.76
N LEU A 117 -3.94 6.81 -15.47
CA LEU A 117 -3.97 5.36 -15.31
C LEU A 117 -3.40 4.91 -13.95
N ALA A 118 -2.40 5.61 -13.41
CA ALA A 118 -1.80 5.31 -12.11
C ALA A 118 -2.75 5.46 -10.91
N LYS A 119 -3.90 6.14 -11.09
CA LYS A 119 -4.86 6.37 -10.00
C LYS A 119 -5.77 5.16 -9.82
N THR A 120 -5.58 4.38 -8.77
CA THR A 120 -6.39 3.19 -8.48
C THR A 120 -7.59 3.46 -7.55
N GLY A 121 -7.66 4.64 -6.94
CA GLY A 121 -8.75 5.03 -6.04
C GLY A 121 -8.87 4.10 -4.82
N ASN A 122 -10.12 3.74 -4.48
CA ASN A 122 -10.42 2.85 -3.36
C ASN A 122 -10.35 1.35 -3.72
N THR A 123 -9.73 1.00 -4.85
CA THR A 123 -9.53 -0.41 -5.21
C THR A 123 -8.43 -1.05 -4.35
N PRO A 124 -8.38 -2.40 -4.26
CA PRO A 124 -7.29 -3.10 -3.58
C PRO A 124 -5.96 -3.04 -4.33
N PHE A 125 -5.89 -2.37 -5.48
CA PHE A 125 -4.73 -2.37 -6.36
C PHE A 125 -3.78 -1.18 -6.14
N ILE A 126 -2.50 -1.39 -6.49
CA ILE A 126 -1.50 -0.36 -6.68
C ILE A 126 -0.80 -0.62 -8.02
N VAL A 127 -0.53 0.44 -8.78
CA VAL A 127 0.11 0.30 -10.10
C VAL A 127 1.62 0.24 -9.95
N ASP A 128 2.22 -0.85 -10.42
CA ASP A 128 3.68 -1.05 -10.42
C ASP A 128 4.31 -0.52 -11.73
N ALA A 129 3.68 -0.81 -12.87
CA ALA A 129 4.17 -0.34 -14.17
C ALA A 129 3.02 0.00 -15.13
N ILE A 130 3.27 0.95 -16.02
CA ILE A 130 2.36 1.32 -17.11
C ILE A 130 3.14 1.35 -18.41
N GLU A 131 2.68 0.58 -19.38
CA GLU A 131 3.14 0.58 -20.77
C GLU A 131 2.08 1.20 -21.67
N VAL A 132 2.49 2.13 -22.56
CA VAL A 132 1.59 2.73 -23.55
C VAL A 132 2.16 2.47 -24.94
N GLU A 133 1.40 1.72 -25.75
CA GLU A 133 1.78 1.35 -27.11
C GLU A 133 0.85 2.01 -28.13
N PHE A 134 1.24 3.17 -28.62
CA PHE A 134 0.51 3.92 -29.65
C PHE A 134 1.38 4.15 -30.88
N SER A 135 0.79 4.07 -32.08
CA SER A 135 1.45 4.38 -33.33
C SER A 135 1.64 5.90 -33.53
N LYS A 136 0.78 6.72 -32.86
CA LYS A 136 0.79 8.20 -32.89
C LYS A 136 0.41 8.75 -31.52
N ASN A 137 0.62 10.04 -31.33
CA ASN A 137 0.16 10.74 -30.13
C ASN A 137 -1.34 11.05 -30.23
N TRP A 138 -2.17 10.11 -29.76
CA TRP A 138 -3.61 10.23 -29.79
C TRP A 138 -4.15 11.09 -28.65
N PHE A 139 -5.03 12.01 -28.97
CA PHE A 139 -5.77 12.76 -27.95
C PHE A 139 -6.82 11.85 -27.30
N LEU A 140 -6.81 11.80 -25.98
CA LEU A 140 -7.80 11.07 -25.17
C LEU A 140 -8.32 11.96 -24.05
N PRO A 141 -9.64 12.21 -23.99
CA PRO A 141 -10.26 12.87 -22.84
C PRO A 141 -9.99 12.12 -21.55
N ILE A 142 -9.68 12.85 -20.47
CA ILE A 142 -9.40 12.26 -19.15
C ILE A 142 -10.58 11.39 -18.67
N SER A 143 -11.81 11.77 -18.98
CA SER A 143 -13.00 10.98 -18.66
C SER A 143 -12.96 9.57 -19.26
N LYS A 144 -12.50 9.45 -20.51
CA LYS A 144 -12.36 8.17 -21.21
C LYS A 144 -11.25 7.30 -20.64
N ILE A 145 -10.13 7.91 -20.27
CA ILE A 145 -9.04 7.20 -19.59
C ILE A 145 -9.51 6.66 -18.23
N ASN A 146 -10.25 7.48 -17.48
CA ASN A 146 -10.81 7.07 -16.19
C ASN A 146 -11.88 5.97 -16.34
N GLU A 147 -12.70 6.03 -17.39
CA GLU A 147 -13.73 5.04 -17.69
C GLU A 147 -13.10 3.66 -17.97
N VAL A 148 -12.18 3.58 -18.92
CA VAL A 148 -11.54 2.31 -19.28
C VAL A 148 -10.75 1.71 -18.12
N ARG A 149 -10.06 2.55 -17.33
CA ARG A 149 -9.37 2.12 -16.12
C ARG A 149 -10.33 1.53 -15.10
N ARG A 150 -11.43 2.21 -14.79
CA ARG A 150 -12.45 1.74 -13.84
C ARG A 150 -13.00 0.39 -14.26
N ILE A 151 -13.40 0.26 -15.51
CA ILE A 151 -13.94 -1.01 -16.05
C ILE A 151 -12.91 -2.13 -15.91
N ALA A 152 -11.66 -1.90 -16.31
CA ALA A 152 -10.61 -2.92 -16.23
C ALA A 152 -10.34 -3.37 -14.78
N LEU A 153 -10.26 -2.42 -13.83
CA LEU A 153 -10.02 -2.75 -12.43
C LEU A 153 -11.22 -3.45 -11.77
N GLU A 154 -12.45 -3.07 -12.09
CA GLU A 154 -13.66 -3.76 -11.63
C GLU A 154 -13.72 -5.21 -12.14
N GLN A 155 -13.46 -5.42 -13.43
CA GLN A 155 -13.38 -6.76 -14.02
C GLN A 155 -12.30 -7.62 -13.35
N LEU A 156 -11.13 -7.04 -13.03
CA LEU A 156 -10.07 -7.77 -12.35
C LEU A 156 -10.48 -8.19 -10.94
N ILE A 157 -11.23 -7.35 -10.21
CA ILE A 157 -11.79 -7.72 -8.90
C ILE A 157 -12.72 -8.92 -9.04
N ASP A 158 -13.64 -8.88 -10.01
CA ASP A 158 -14.60 -9.96 -10.24
C ASP A 158 -13.90 -11.28 -10.62
N ILE A 159 -12.86 -11.24 -11.46
CA ILE A 159 -12.05 -12.40 -11.83
C ILE A 159 -11.38 -12.98 -10.57
N ARG A 160 -10.73 -12.15 -9.74
CA ARG A 160 -10.09 -12.61 -8.51
C ARG A 160 -11.06 -13.26 -7.52
N ILE A 161 -12.27 -12.70 -7.40
CA ILE A 161 -13.31 -13.27 -6.52
C ILE A 161 -13.78 -14.61 -7.03
N ASN A 162 -13.99 -14.75 -8.35
CA ASN A 162 -14.52 -15.96 -8.96
C ASN A 162 -13.49 -17.09 -9.07
N GLU A 163 -12.21 -16.75 -9.24
CA GLU A 163 -11.12 -17.74 -9.32
C GLU A 163 -10.53 -18.11 -7.95
N TYR A 164 -11.02 -17.49 -6.85
CA TYR A 164 -10.57 -17.81 -5.51
C TYR A 164 -11.08 -19.17 -5.06
N ASP A 165 -10.23 -20.18 -5.13
CA ASP A 165 -10.51 -21.54 -4.65
C ASP A 165 -10.39 -21.61 -3.12
N ARG A 166 -11.53 -21.65 -2.43
CA ARG A 166 -11.57 -21.88 -0.97
C ARG A 166 -11.29 -23.36 -0.70
N LYS A 167 -10.11 -23.66 -0.20
CA LYS A 167 -9.82 -24.98 0.36
C LYS A 167 -10.71 -25.22 1.56
N GLU A 168 -11.65 -26.15 1.45
CA GLU A 168 -12.41 -26.63 2.60
C GLU A 168 -11.50 -27.52 3.46
N PHE A 169 -11.25 -27.08 4.70
CA PHE A 169 -10.58 -27.92 5.68
C PHE A 169 -11.60 -28.69 6.47
N GLN A 170 -11.57 -30.01 6.38
CA GLN A 170 -12.30 -30.85 7.32
C GLN A 170 -11.58 -30.85 8.67
N ILE A 171 -12.23 -30.27 9.68
CA ILE A 171 -11.75 -30.36 11.07
C ILE A 171 -12.06 -31.77 11.57
N THR A 172 -11.06 -32.64 11.59
CA THR A 172 -11.14 -33.90 12.34
C THR A 172 -11.04 -33.58 13.82
N LYS A 173 -12.12 -33.87 14.59
CA LYS A 173 -12.03 -33.86 16.04
C LYS A 173 -10.94 -34.85 16.45
N SER A 174 -9.86 -34.36 17.07
CA SER A 174 -8.98 -35.24 17.82
C SER A 174 -9.71 -35.69 19.07
N ASP A 175 -9.93 -36.98 19.21
CA ASP A 175 -10.37 -37.58 20.47
C ASP A 175 -9.26 -37.31 21.51
N ILE A 176 -9.59 -36.50 22.53
CA ILE A 176 -8.76 -36.28 23.72
C ILE A 176 -9.15 -37.31 24.75
#